data_867d7ab43ca3dedda284fb5ad1c0ec1f
#
_entry.id   867d7ab43ca3dedda284fb5ad1c0ec1f
#
_cell.length_a   1.000
_cell.length_b   1.000
_cell.length_c   1.000
_cell.angle_alpha   90.00
_cell.angle_beta   90.00
_cell.angle_gamma   90.00
#
_symmetry.space_group_name_H-M   'P 1'
#
loop_
_entity.id
_entity.type
_entity.pdbx_description
1 polymer ?
#
loop_
_entity_poly.entity_id
_entity_poly.type
_entity_poly.pdbx_seq_one_letter_code
_entity_poly.pdbx_strand_id
1 'polypeptide(L)'
;MTKYKYSVKNLKENQAKALARDASVSFKSAIEACNFLRGRTTKQALSLLEKVLDKKIAIPFKRFTDGVGHRRGNGIAAGRYPQKLSDVLIKLIKNAEANASIKALNENLKIVHLSAQKASVPMHYGRHPRREMKRSHIELIVEEIEEKKKEPKKKKSDVKSTTTTKTKTKSENQKKRESYS
;
A
#
# COMPACT_ATOMS: atom_id res chain seq x y z
N MET A 1 30.16 17.03 -5.90
CA MET A 1 29.05 16.07 -5.79
C MET A 1 27.85 16.57 -6.54
N THR A 2 27.37 15.86 -7.56
CA THR A 2 26.15 16.24 -8.31
C THR A 2 24.93 16.09 -7.41
N LYS A 3 24.26 17.20 -7.12
CA LYS A 3 23.04 17.23 -6.30
C LYS A 3 21.92 16.55 -7.08
N TYR A 4 21.36 15.44 -6.55
CA TYR A 4 20.22 14.76 -7.16
C TYR A 4 18.99 15.69 -7.16
N LYS A 5 18.32 15.79 -8.31
CA LYS A 5 17.08 16.57 -8.43
C LYS A 5 15.88 15.64 -8.25
N TYR A 6 15.12 15.85 -7.18
CA TYR A 6 13.87 15.14 -6.97
C TYR A 6 12.79 15.62 -7.94
N SER A 7 11.83 14.76 -8.26
CA SER A 7 10.67 15.11 -9.09
C SER A 7 9.80 16.18 -8.42
N VAL A 8 9.69 16.14 -7.10
CA VAL A 8 9.00 17.17 -6.31
C VAL A 8 10.01 18.22 -5.88
N LYS A 9 9.83 19.46 -6.39
CA LYS A 9 10.75 20.58 -6.13
C LYS A 9 10.54 21.23 -4.76
N ASN A 10 9.28 21.46 -4.38
CA ASN A 10 8.92 22.14 -3.14
C ASN A 10 8.49 21.13 -2.09
N LEU A 11 9.32 20.94 -1.06
CA LEU A 11 8.98 20.14 0.12
C LEU A 11 8.41 21.07 1.19
N LYS A 12 7.35 20.61 1.85
CA LYS A 12 6.81 21.27 3.04
C LYS A 12 7.69 20.95 4.25
N GLU A 13 7.59 21.75 5.29
CA GLU A 13 8.35 21.58 6.54
C GLU A 13 8.01 20.23 7.23
N ASN A 14 6.74 19.82 7.17
CA ASN A 14 6.25 18.57 7.74
C ASN A 14 6.52 17.33 6.86
N GLN A 15 7.44 17.44 5.88
CA GLN A 15 7.77 16.34 4.97
C GLN A 15 9.24 15.93 5.10
N ALA A 16 9.48 14.62 5.08
CA ALA A 16 10.80 14.04 4.94
C ALA A 16 10.92 13.26 3.62
N LYS A 17 12.12 13.23 3.06
CA LYS A 17 12.41 12.58 1.79
C LYS A 17 13.50 11.53 1.93
N ALA A 18 13.41 10.49 1.11
CA ALA A 18 14.44 9.48 0.94
C ALA A 18 14.55 9.06 -0.53
N LEU A 19 15.71 8.58 -0.94
CA LEU A 19 16.00 8.14 -2.30
C LEU A 19 16.79 6.84 -2.29
N ALA A 20 16.34 5.86 -3.04
CA ALA A 20 17.13 4.71 -3.43
C ALA A 20 17.66 4.92 -4.86
N ARG A 21 18.95 5.23 -4.96
CA ARG A 21 19.62 5.48 -6.24
C ARG A 21 20.18 4.18 -6.81
N ASP A 22 20.05 3.98 -8.11
CA ASP A 22 20.62 2.85 -8.88
C ASP A 22 20.30 1.46 -8.29
N ALA A 23 19.10 1.31 -7.73
CA ALA A 23 18.65 0.04 -7.20
C ALA A 23 18.57 -1.02 -8.32
N SER A 24 19.17 -2.20 -8.09
CA SER A 24 19.21 -3.29 -9.07
C SER A 24 17.88 -4.06 -9.13
N VAL A 25 16.78 -3.33 -9.38
CA VAL A 25 15.40 -3.84 -9.46
C VAL A 25 14.73 -3.47 -10.77
N SER A 26 13.66 -4.21 -11.10
CA SER A 26 12.90 -3.95 -12.32
C SER A 26 12.06 -2.70 -12.18
N PHE A 27 12.19 -1.77 -13.11
CA PHE A 27 11.39 -0.54 -13.20
C PHE A 27 9.87 -0.82 -13.25
N LYS A 28 9.45 -1.82 -14.08
CA LYS A 28 8.04 -2.20 -14.17
C LYS A 28 7.48 -2.65 -12.82
N SER A 29 8.20 -3.53 -12.12
CA SER A 29 7.79 -4.00 -10.78
C SER A 29 7.83 -2.87 -9.74
N ALA A 30 8.80 -1.96 -9.86
CA ALA A 30 8.90 -0.81 -8.95
C ALA A 30 7.71 0.14 -9.09
N ILE A 31 7.23 0.44 -10.30
CA ILE A 31 6.03 1.25 -10.52
C ILE A 31 4.80 0.62 -9.84
N GLU A 32 4.59 -0.69 -10.03
CA GLU A 32 3.43 -1.37 -9.44
C GLU A 32 3.49 -1.37 -7.90
N ALA A 33 4.67 -1.61 -7.33
CA ALA A 33 4.86 -1.55 -5.89
C ALA A 33 4.65 -0.13 -5.34
N CYS A 34 5.15 0.89 -6.04
CA CYS A 34 4.93 2.29 -5.66
C CYS A 34 3.44 2.65 -5.66
N ASN A 35 2.69 2.22 -6.69
CA ASN A 35 1.25 2.44 -6.76
C ASN A 35 0.50 1.71 -5.64
N PHE A 36 0.97 0.52 -5.26
CA PHE A 36 0.38 -0.28 -4.19
C PHE A 36 0.59 0.33 -2.80
N LEU A 37 1.73 0.97 -2.57
CA LEU A 37 2.10 1.53 -1.26
C LEU A 37 1.72 3.01 -1.08
N ARG A 38 1.52 3.75 -2.16
CA ARG A 38 1.18 5.19 -2.10
C ARG A 38 -0.11 5.41 -1.30
N GLY A 39 -0.10 6.44 -0.44
CA GLY A 39 -1.24 6.83 0.39
C GLY A 39 -1.41 6.01 1.68
N ARG A 40 -0.55 5.01 1.94
CA ARG A 40 -0.54 4.23 3.18
C ARG A 40 0.36 4.87 4.24
N THR A 41 0.16 4.50 5.50
CA THR A 41 1.11 4.86 6.55
C THR A 41 2.38 4.03 6.45
N THR A 42 3.51 4.52 6.98
CA THR A 42 4.79 3.80 6.95
C THR A 42 4.68 2.45 7.67
N LYS A 43 4.03 2.41 8.83
CA LYS A 43 3.80 1.17 9.59
C LYS A 43 3.00 0.13 8.78
N GLN A 44 1.93 0.57 8.09
CA GLN A 44 1.15 -0.31 7.20
C GLN A 44 1.97 -0.79 6.00
N ALA A 45 2.76 0.09 5.39
CA ALA A 45 3.60 -0.24 4.25
C ALA A 45 4.66 -1.29 4.61
N LEU A 46 5.33 -1.15 5.76
CA LEU A 46 6.29 -2.13 6.26
C LEU A 46 5.64 -3.51 6.48
N SER A 47 4.51 -3.57 7.21
CA SER A 47 3.78 -4.82 7.44
C SER A 47 3.33 -5.50 6.13
N LEU A 48 2.91 -4.71 5.13
CA LEU A 48 2.54 -5.27 3.82
C LEU A 48 3.74 -5.82 3.06
N LEU A 49 4.88 -5.12 3.08
CA LEU A 49 6.11 -5.58 2.42
C LEU A 49 6.65 -6.87 3.07
N GLU A 50 6.59 -7.01 4.39
CA GLU A 50 6.93 -8.24 5.10
C GLU A 50 6.03 -9.41 4.65
N LYS A 51 4.72 -9.18 4.54
CA LYS A 51 3.78 -10.19 4.01
C LYS A 51 4.07 -10.56 2.54
N VAL A 52 4.61 -9.62 1.75
CA VAL A 52 5.07 -9.91 0.38
C VAL A 52 6.33 -10.76 0.38
N LEU A 53 7.28 -10.51 1.30
CA LEU A 53 8.48 -11.34 1.47
C LEU A 53 8.11 -12.78 1.85
N ASP A 54 7.16 -12.96 2.76
CA ASP A 54 6.59 -14.26 3.16
C ASP A 54 5.71 -14.90 2.07
N LYS A 55 5.51 -14.24 0.93
CA LYS A 55 4.61 -14.67 -0.16
C LYS A 55 3.14 -14.81 0.25
N LYS A 56 2.72 -14.21 1.36
CA LYS A 56 1.33 -14.22 1.83
C LYS A 56 0.43 -13.29 1.03
N ILE A 57 0.96 -12.12 0.62
CA ILE A 57 0.24 -11.11 -0.17
C ILE A 57 1.02 -10.80 -1.44
N ALA A 58 0.36 -10.90 -2.60
CA ALA A 58 0.96 -10.51 -3.87
C ALA A 58 0.78 -9.01 -4.12
N ILE A 59 1.78 -8.37 -4.74
CA ILE A 59 1.62 -7.02 -5.27
C ILE A 59 0.81 -7.09 -6.55
N PRO A 60 -0.35 -6.38 -6.65
CA PRO A 60 -1.17 -6.38 -7.85
C PRO A 60 -0.46 -5.65 -8.99
N PHE A 61 -0.42 -6.27 -10.15
CA PHE A 61 0.08 -5.68 -11.40
C PHE A 61 -1.12 -5.20 -12.21
N LYS A 62 -1.25 -3.88 -12.38
CA LYS A 62 -2.37 -3.24 -13.09
C LYS A 62 -1.96 -2.70 -14.45
N ARG A 63 -0.77 -2.14 -14.56
CA ARG A 63 -0.25 -1.54 -15.80
C ARG A 63 0.58 -2.50 -16.64
N PHE A 64 1.38 -3.35 -15.99
CA PHE A 64 2.30 -4.28 -16.66
C PHE A 64 1.85 -5.72 -16.44
N THR A 65 0.73 -6.08 -17.06
CA THR A 65 0.06 -7.36 -16.87
C THR A 65 0.57 -8.47 -17.79
N ASP A 66 1.27 -8.12 -18.89
CA ASP A 66 1.73 -9.07 -19.89
C ASP A 66 2.66 -10.14 -19.32
N GLY A 67 2.31 -11.41 -19.50
CA GLY A 67 3.06 -12.55 -18.98
C GLY A 67 3.08 -12.64 -17.45
N VAL A 68 2.12 -12.03 -16.75
CA VAL A 68 1.97 -12.11 -15.30
C VAL A 68 0.82 -13.05 -14.95
N GLY A 69 1.14 -14.14 -14.22
CA GLY A 69 0.14 -15.10 -13.76
C GLY A 69 -0.83 -14.48 -12.73
N HIS A 70 -2.04 -15.02 -12.68
CA HIS A 70 -3.05 -14.65 -11.69
C HIS A 70 -2.64 -15.08 -10.29
N ARG A 71 -3.05 -14.30 -9.28
CA ARG A 71 -2.82 -14.60 -7.86
C ARG A 71 -4.09 -14.45 -7.06
N ARG A 72 -4.22 -15.26 -6.00
CA ARG A 72 -5.33 -15.18 -5.06
C ARG A 72 -5.23 -13.88 -4.25
N GLY A 73 -6.34 -13.20 -4.05
CA GLY A 73 -6.46 -11.99 -3.26
C GLY A 73 -7.64 -11.15 -3.71
N ASN A 74 -8.22 -10.39 -2.79
CA ASN A 74 -9.33 -9.49 -3.11
C ASN A 74 -8.82 -8.33 -4.00
N GLY A 75 -9.41 -8.16 -5.18
CA GLY A 75 -9.02 -7.14 -6.14
C GLY A 75 -7.67 -7.38 -6.85
N ILE A 76 -7.14 -8.63 -6.81
CA ILE A 76 -5.90 -9.02 -7.49
C ILE A 76 -6.24 -9.99 -8.64
N ALA A 77 -5.94 -9.59 -9.87
CA ALA A 77 -5.92 -10.49 -11.03
C ALA A 77 -4.49 -10.97 -11.26
N ALA A 78 -3.66 -10.17 -11.92
CA ALA A 78 -2.24 -10.43 -12.10
C ALA A 78 -1.42 -9.95 -10.89
N GLY A 79 -0.48 -10.74 -10.41
CA GLY A 79 0.32 -10.39 -9.24
C GLY A 79 1.65 -11.12 -9.15
N ARG A 80 2.62 -10.49 -8.52
CA ARG A 80 3.95 -11.05 -8.25
C ARG A 80 4.38 -10.79 -6.82
N TYR A 81 5.42 -11.52 -6.38
CA TYR A 81 6.09 -11.36 -5.09
C TYR A 81 7.54 -10.88 -5.33
N PRO A 82 7.77 -9.60 -5.57
CA PRO A 82 9.10 -9.08 -5.89
C PRO A 82 9.95 -8.91 -4.62
N GLN A 83 10.51 -10.01 -4.09
CA GLN A 83 11.26 -10.04 -2.82
C GLN A 83 12.37 -9.00 -2.80
N LYS A 84 13.30 -9.03 -3.77
CA LYS A 84 14.42 -8.07 -3.86
C LYS A 84 13.98 -6.60 -3.86
N LEU A 85 12.87 -6.29 -4.49
CA LEU A 85 12.31 -4.94 -4.49
C LEU A 85 11.73 -4.59 -3.12
N SER A 86 11.06 -5.55 -2.46
CA SER A 86 10.49 -5.35 -1.12
C SER A 86 11.57 -5.02 -0.10
N ASP A 87 12.72 -5.70 -0.15
CA ASP A 87 13.87 -5.40 0.72
C ASP A 87 14.40 -3.97 0.50
N VAL A 88 14.50 -3.54 -0.76
CA VAL A 88 14.94 -2.17 -1.10
C VAL A 88 13.93 -1.14 -0.57
N LEU A 89 12.62 -1.40 -0.71
CA LEU A 89 11.58 -0.51 -0.22
C LEU A 89 11.52 -0.44 1.31
N ILE A 90 11.72 -1.55 2.00
CA ILE A 90 11.79 -1.56 3.47
C ILE A 90 12.96 -0.68 3.95
N LYS A 91 14.13 -0.84 3.35
CA LYS A 91 15.31 -0.01 3.66
C LYS A 91 15.04 1.47 3.37
N LEU A 92 14.37 1.77 2.26
CA LEU A 92 14.02 3.13 1.87
C LEU A 92 13.03 3.78 2.84
N ILE A 93 12.01 3.04 3.30
CA ILE A 93 11.02 3.53 4.27
C ILE A 93 11.69 3.80 5.61
N LYS A 94 12.51 2.87 6.11
CA LYS A 94 13.27 3.06 7.37
C LYS A 94 14.20 4.28 7.28
N ASN A 95 14.84 4.51 6.14
CA ASN A 95 15.67 5.72 5.91
C ASN A 95 14.81 7.00 5.92
N ALA A 96 13.60 6.96 5.36
CA ALA A 96 12.68 8.09 5.41
C ALA A 96 12.20 8.38 6.85
N GLU A 97 11.94 7.36 7.65
CA GLU A 97 11.59 7.49 9.08
C GLU A 97 12.75 8.09 9.87
N ALA A 98 13.98 7.65 9.65
CA ALA A 98 15.16 8.25 10.27
C ALA A 98 15.34 9.72 9.89
N ASN A 99 15.13 10.06 8.60
CA ASN A 99 15.19 11.46 8.14
C ASN A 99 14.05 12.30 8.73
N ALA A 100 12.88 11.72 8.98
CA ALA A 100 11.77 12.39 9.66
C ALA A 100 12.11 12.67 11.13
N SER A 101 12.70 11.70 11.82
CA SER A 101 13.16 11.87 13.22
C SER A 101 14.22 12.97 13.35
N ILE A 102 15.15 13.10 12.39
CA ILE A 102 16.15 14.19 12.37
C ILE A 102 15.45 15.56 12.24
N LYS A 103 14.29 15.62 11.56
CA LYS A 103 13.48 16.83 11.44
C LYS A 103 12.51 17.05 12.60
N ALA A 104 12.58 16.24 13.65
CA ALA A 104 11.66 16.26 14.80
C ALA A 104 10.17 16.11 14.41
N LEU A 105 9.89 15.33 13.35
CA LEU A 105 8.52 14.98 12.96
C LEU A 105 8.02 13.78 13.78
N ASN A 106 6.69 13.70 13.99
CA ASN A 106 6.06 12.59 14.70
C ASN A 106 6.21 11.25 13.95
N GLU A 107 6.11 10.14 14.67
CA GLU A 107 6.22 8.79 14.10
C GLU A 107 5.05 8.41 13.17
N ASN A 108 3.92 9.12 13.23
CA ASN A 108 2.76 8.85 12.39
C ASN A 108 2.93 9.47 11.00
N LEU A 109 3.65 8.77 10.15
CA LEU A 109 4.01 9.21 8.82
C LEU A 109 3.14 8.54 7.75
N LYS A 110 2.75 9.30 6.72
CA LYS A 110 2.04 8.83 5.54
C LYS A 110 2.90 8.99 4.29
N ILE A 111 2.86 8.01 3.42
CA ILE A 111 3.51 8.05 2.11
C ILE A 111 2.66 8.91 1.17
N VAL A 112 3.09 10.14 0.94
CA VAL A 112 2.42 11.08 0.02
C VAL A 112 2.90 10.88 -1.40
N HIS A 113 4.21 10.80 -1.58
CA HIS A 113 4.81 10.60 -2.89
C HIS A 113 5.72 9.39 -2.86
N LEU A 114 5.50 8.49 -3.80
CA LEU A 114 6.35 7.34 -4.04
C LEU A 114 6.39 7.10 -5.55
N SER A 115 7.52 7.32 -6.17
CA SER A 115 7.69 7.16 -7.61
C SER A 115 8.94 6.35 -7.93
N ALA A 116 8.86 5.63 -9.04
CA ALA A 116 9.99 4.91 -9.60
C ALA A 116 10.35 5.49 -10.96
N GLN A 117 11.64 5.68 -11.21
CA GLN A 117 12.20 6.21 -12.45
C GLN A 117 13.18 5.20 -13.03
N LYS A 118 13.27 5.16 -14.37
CA LYS A 118 14.25 4.31 -15.05
C LYS A 118 15.64 4.95 -14.89
N ALA A 119 16.58 4.16 -14.36
CA ALA A 119 17.98 4.55 -14.27
C ALA A 119 18.76 4.15 -15.54
N SER A 120 20.03 4.52 -15.61
CA SER A 120 20.94 4.03 -16.64
C SER A 120 21.01 2.51 -16.58
N VAL A 121 21.00 1.87 -17.75
CA VAL A 121 20.99 0.40 -17.86
C VAL A 121 22.33 -0.04 -18.45
N PRO A 122 23.36 -0.27 -17.63
CA PRO A 122 24.65 -0.73 -18.11
C PRO A 122 24.54 -2.13 -18.70
N MET A 123 25.39 -2.43 -19.66
CA MET A 123 25.51 -3.77 -20.23
C MET A 123 26.16 -4.73 -19.24
N HIS A 124 25.75 -5.99 -19.26
CA HIS A 124 26.39 -7.03 -18.49
C HIS A 124 27.75 -7.39 -19.11
N TYR A 125 28.72 -7.66 -18.30
CA TYR A 125 30.04 -8.18 -18.75
C TYR A 125 30.01 -9.71 -18.85
N GLY A 126 31.02 -10.30 -19.51
CA GLY A 126 31.20 -11.74 -19.65
C GLY A 126 30.76 -12.28 -21.02
N ARG A 127 30.55 -13.60 -21.12
CA ARG A 127 30.26 -14.31 -22.37
C ARG A 127 29.04 -13.78 -23.13
N HIS A 128 28.07 -13.18 -22.41
CA HIS A 128 26.86 -12.59 -23.00
C HIS A 128 26.80 -11.07 -22.76
N PRO A 129 27.64 -10.24 -23.42
CA PRO A 129 27.81 -8.83 -23.08
C PRO A 129 26.60 -7.96 -23.43
N ARG A 130 25.68 -8.42 -24.28
CA ARG A 130 24.50 -7.65 -24.73
C ARG A 130 23.30 -7.70 -23.77
N ARG A 131 23.43 -8.33 -22.61
CA ARG A 131 22.37 -8.34 -21.59
C ARG A 131 22.41 -7.06 -20.77
N GLU A 132 21.28 -6.36 -20.71
CA GLU A 132 21.11 -5.14 -19.91
C GLU A 132 20.88 -5.45 -18.43
N MET A 133 21.57 -4.73 -17.55
CA MET A 133 21.31 -4.74 -16.11
C MET A 133 20.18 -3.79 -15.78
N LYS A 134 19.08 -4.30 -15.21
CA LYS A 134 17.94 -3.48 -14.80
C LYS A 134 18.31 -2.61 -13.62
N ARG A 135 18.12 -1.29 -13.74
CA ARG A 135 18.35 -0.31 -12.70
C ARG A 135 17.15 0.65 -12.61
N SER A 136 16.83 1.08 -11.40
CA SER A 136 15.78 2.08 -11.18
C SER A 136 16.13 2.97 -9.99
N HIS A 137 15.64 4.22 -10.05
CA HIS A 137 15.63 5.14 -8.93
C HIS A 137 14.25 5.11 -8.29
N ILE A 138 14.18 5.16 -6.96
CA ILE A 138 12.92 5.19 -6.24
C ILE A 138 12.96 6.37 -5.29
N GLU A 139 12.03 7.32 -5.47
CA GLU A 139 11.85 8.49 -4.64
C GLU A 139 10.69 8.28 -3.67
N LEU A 140 10.90 8.63 -2.42
CA LEU A 140 9.90 8.57 -1.36
C LEU A 140 9.82 9.90 -0.63
N ILE A 141 8.59 10.39 -0.43
CA ILE A 141 8.30 11.52 0.46
C ILE A 141 7.21 11.08 1.42
N VAL A 142 7.49 11.25 2.69
CA VAL A 142 6.56 11.00 3.79
C VAL A 142 6.14 12.33 4.41
N GLU A 143 4.91 12.42 4.86
CA GLU A 143 4.33 13.57 5.52
C GLU A 143 3.75 13.14 6.88
N GLU A 144 3.91 13.99 7.86
CA GLU A 144 3.32 13.79 9.17
C GLU A 144 1.80 13.87 9.11
N ILE A 145 1.13 12.93 9.76
CA ILE A 145 -0.33 12.97 9.93
C ILE A 145 -0.62 13.59 11.28
N GLU A 146 -1.27 14.75 11.29
CA GLU A 146 -1.90 15.28 12.50
C GLU A 146 -2.99 14.30 12.95
N GLU A 147 -2.87 13.77 14.16
CA GLU A 147 -3.93 12.97 14.74
C GLU A 147 -5.12 13.89 15.05
N LYS A 148 -6.11 13.90 14.17
CA LYS A 148 -7.45 14.38 14.55
C LYS A 148 -7.91 13.50 15.69
N LYS A 149 -7.87 14.03 16.94
CA LYS A 149 -8.48 13.39 18.10
C LYS A 149 -9.90 13.03 17.70
N LYS A 150 -10.17 11.74 17.52
CA LYS A 150 -11.54 11.24 17.36
C LYS A 150 -12.23 11.53 18.67
N GLU A 151 -13.09 12.53 18.68
CA GLU A 151 -14.03 12.71 19.80
C GLU A 151 -14.74 11.37 20.03
N PRO A 152 -14.82 10.91 21.28
CA PRO A 152 -15.49 9.65 21.58
C PRO A 152 -16.95 9.80 21.17
N LYS A 153 -17.40 9.05 20.18
CA LYS A 153 -18.81 8.93 19.81
C LYS A 153 -19.56 8.55 21.08
N LYS A 154 -20.30 9.49 21.68
CA LYS A 154 -21.23 9.23 22.78
C LYS A 154 -22.15 8.11 22.34
N LYS A 155 -22.02 6.94 22.98
CA LYS A 155 -22.97 5.85 22.86
C LYS A 155 -24.33 6.40 23.29
N LYS A 156 -25.27 6.50 22.35
CA LYS A 156 -26.68 6.70 22.70
C LYS A 156 -27.10 5.46 23.47
N SER A 157 -27.31 5.63 24.76
CA SER A 157 -27.92 4.66 25.63
C SER A 157 -29.39 4.51 25.19
N ASP A 158 -29.73 3.38 24.58
CA ASP A 158 -31.12 3.01 24.34
C ASP A 158 -31.79 2.78 25.67
N VAL A 159 -32.65 3.73 26.03
CA VAL A 159 -33.62 3.57 27.12
C VAL A 159 -34.69 2.60 26.62
N LYS A 160 -34.65 1.38 27.12
CA LYS A 160 -35.76 0.43 27.04
C LYS A 160 -36.96 1.00 27.78
N SER A 161 -37.99 1.43 27.09
CA SER A 161 -39.34 1.51 27.64
C SER A 161 -40.08 0.22 27.28
N THR A 162 -40.27 -0.62 28.29
CA THR A 162 -41.26 -1.69 28.36
C THR A 162 -42.66 -1.12 28.31
N THR A 163 -43.52 -1.60 27.41
CA THR A 163 -44.96 -1.73 27.66
C THR A 163 -45.58 -2.71 26.65
N THR A 164 -45.97 -3.84 27.19
CA THR A 164 -47.15 -4.71 26.95
C THR A 164 -48.06 -4.36 25.74
N THR A 165 -48.39 -5.30 24.89
CA THR A 165 -49.67 -6.00 24.73
C THR A 165 -49.92 -6.58 23.32
N LYS A 166 -50.33 -7.84 23.38
CA LYS A 166 -51.37 -8.60 22.63
C LYS A 166 -51.02 -9.22 21.28
N THR A 167 -50.82 -10.53 21.37
CA THR A 167 -51.54 -11.62 20.67
C THR A 167 -52.62 -11.16 19.70
N LYS A 168 -52.40 -11.42 18.39
CA LYS A 168 -53.41 -11.93 17.40
C LYS A 168 -52.74 -11.86 16.03
N THR A 169 -52.51 -12.99 15.43
CA THR A 169 -52.62 -13.37 14.02
C THR A 169 -51.75 -14.60 13.74
N LYS A 170 -52.22 -15.71 14.30
CA LYS A 170 -51.72 -17.05 13.96
C LYS A 170 -52.84 -17.95 13.40
N SER A 171 -53.83 -17.37 12.70
CA SER A 171 -54.99 -18.11 12.17
C SER A 171 -55.32 -17.91 10.71
N GLU A 172 -54.55 -17.10 9.96
CA GLU A 172 -54.90 -16.88 8.55
C GLU A 172 -53.98 -17.54 7.51
N ASN A 173 -52.90 -18.18 7.92
CA ASN A 173 -51.97 -18.84 6.97
C ASN A 173 -52.18 -20.36 6.84
N GLN A 174 -53.20 -20.96 7.54
CA GLN A 174 -53.54 -22.37 7.40
C GLN A 174 -54.69 -22.65 6.43
N LYS A 175 -55.48 -21.66 6.06
CA LYS A 175 -56.62 -21.85 5.12
C LYS A 175 -56.27 -21.68 3.62
N LYS A 176 -55.04 -21.37 3.26
CA LYS A 176 -54.63 -21.25 1.85
C LYS A 176 -53.86 -22.46 1.29
N ARG A 177 -53.74 -23.53 2.06
CA ARG A 177 -53.06 -24.77 1.60
C ARG A 177 -53.96 -25.95 1.32
N GLU A 178 -55.26 -25.85 1.58
CA GLU A 178 -56.24 -26.93 1.34
C GLU A 178 -57.17 -26.70 0.12
N SER A 179 -56.91 -25.72 -0.72
CA SER A 179 -57.71 -25.50 -1.94
C SER A 179 -56.98 -25.78 -3.26
N TYR A 180 -55.87 -26.52 -3.20
CA TYR A 180 -55.18 -27.09 -4.39
C TYR A 180 -54.73 -28.52 -4.13
N SER A 181 -55.74 -29.41 -3.98
CA SER A 181 -55.63 -30.84 -4.24
C SER A 181 -56.89 -31.29 -4.96
#